data_a36c48b5d44628493b5c48d67b3bb3bf
#
_entry.id   a36c48b5d44628493b5c48d67b3bb3bf
#
_cell.length_a   1.000
_cell.length_b   1.000
_cell.length_c   1.000
_cell.angle_alpha   90.00
_cell.angle_beta   90.00
_cell.angle_gamma   90.00
#
_symmetry.space_group_name_H-M   'P 1'
#
loop_
_entity.id
_entity.type
_entity.pdbx_description
1 polymer ?
#
loop_
_entity_poly.entity_id
_entity_poly.type
_entity_poly.pdbx_seq_one_letter_code
_entity_poly.pdbx_strand_id
1 'polypeptide(L)'
;KQEIEAGSERIRAGSTMDEVSAILTETKEAIYQIESKADAEARKLKEEKESALSLLEHYVDPEQYREEEQMKLETYLADARKLIAAAETRDEVARHLRETKENIDALPTASQYQYAADKAAAAQTDSYIRNIGDVVLAAYVKTAIRIARASYDGLTDAQKELVEHYQTLLDAEEAYRKLEEKFQVTDEDIELAKQVDALIAAIGEVTPESEEAIHKARLAYDSLTEAQK
;
A
#
# COMPACT_ATOMS: atom_id res chain seq x y z
N LYS A 1 -36.76 40.17 -28.59
CA LYS A 1 -38.20 40.46 -28.72
C LYS A 1 -38.57 41.71 -27.93
N GLN A 2 -38.21 41.81 -26.65
CA GLN A 2 -38.49 42.99 -25.80
C GLN A 2 -37.93 44.31 -26.36
N GLU A 3 -36.65 44.31 -26.81
CA GLU A 3 -36.01 45.50 -27.38
C GLU A 3 -36.73 45.99 -28.69
N ILE A 4 -37.17 45.04 -29.50
CA ILE A 4 -37.92 45.39 -30.73
C ILE A 4 -39.28 45.98 -30.40
N GLU A 5 -40.00 45.44 -29.40
CA GLU A 5 -41.28 45.94 -28.93
C GLU A 5 -41.12 47.33 -28.31
N ALA A 6 -40.14 47.50 -27.40
CA ALA A 6 -39.86 48.79 -26.78
C ALA A 6 -39.41 49.86 -27.79
N GLY A 7 -38.57 49.52 -28.75
CA GLY A 7 -38.15 50.41 -29.81
C GLY A 7 -39.34 50.83 -30.72
N SER A 8 -40.24 49.87 -31.04
CA SER A 8 -41.43 50.14 -31.85
C SER A 8 -42.39 51.08 -31.12
N GLU A 9 -42.59 50.94 -29.82
CA GLU A 9 -43.44 51.88 -29.03
C GLU A 9 -42.81 53.27 -28.95
N ARG A 10 -41.50 53.37 -28.74
CA ARG A 10 -40.79 54.66 -28.72
C ARG A 10 -40.86 55.34 -30.11
N ILE A 11 -40.72 54.64 -31.20
CA ILE A 11 -40.86 55.16 -32.57
C ILE A 11 -42.28 55.70 -32.81
N ARG A 12 -43.30 54.97 -32.30
CA ARG A 12 -44.71 55.44 -32.45
C ARG A 12 -45.02 56.71 -31.61
N ALA A 13 -44.28 56.88 -30.52
CA ALA A 13 -44.45 58.04 -29.66
C ALA A 13 -43.62 59.27 -30.09
N GLY A 14 -42.71 59.13 -31.06
CA GLY A 14 -41.90 60.23 -31.61
C GLY A 14 -42.72 61.22 -32.35
N SER A 15 -42.51 62.51 -32.10
CA SER A 15 -43.32 63.66 -32.63
C SER A 15 -42.63 64.32 -33.83
N THR A 16 -41.32 64.07 -33.98
CA THR A 16 -40.53 64.66 -35.11
C THR A 16 -39.74 63.58 -35.84
N MET A 17 -39.40 63.87 -37.14
CA MET A 17 -38.56 62.93 -37.92
C MET A 17 -37.19 62.73 -37.33
N ASP A 18 -36.60 63.73 -36.66
CA ASP A 18 -35.30 63.64 -35.99
C ASP A 18 -35.36 62.74 -34.79
N GLU A 19 -36.43 62.87 -33.97
CA GLU A 19 -36.67 61.97 -32.82
C GLU A 19 -36.85 60.52 -33.26
N VAL A 20 -37.65 60.28 -34.30
CA VAL A 20 -37.88 58.94 -34.86
C VAL A 20 -36.56 58.34 -35.40
N SER A 21 -35.74 59.13 -36.08
CA SER A 21 -34.48 58.75 -36.65
C SER A 21 -33.46 58.41 -35.53
N ALA A 22 -33.41 59.18 -34.47
CA ALA A 22 -32.56 58.92 -33.30
C ALA A 22 -32.97 57.62 -32.60
N ILE A 23 -34.26 57.43 -32.31
CA ILE A 23 -34.79 56.25 -31.68
C ILE A 23 -34.53 55.00 -32.52
N LEU A 24 -34.68 55.08 -33.85
CA LEU A 24 -34.41 54.02 -34.77
C LEU A 24 -32.92 53.58 -34.72
N THR A 25 -32.04 54.57 -34.68
CA THR A 25 -30.58 54.33 -34.57
C THR A 25 -30.24 53.66 -33.25
N GLU A 26 -30.68 54.19 -32.13
CA GLU A 26 -30.49 53.64 -30.79
C GLU A 26 -31.05 52.19 -30.71
N THR A 27 -32.27 51.96 -31.26
CA THR A 27 -32.89 50.65 -31.23
C THR A 27 -32.10 49.63 -32.05
N LYS A 28 -31.61 50.03 -33.22
CA LYS A 28 -30.72 49.18 -34.03
C LYS A 28 -29.45 48.85 -33.29
N GLU A 29 -28.78 49.80 -32.69
CA GLU A 29 -27.57 49.58 -31.90
C GLU A 29 -27.82 48.63 -30.73
N ALA A 30 -28.93 48.83 -29.98
CA ALA A 30 -29.33 47.94 -28.92
C ALA A 30 -29.57 46.50 -29.40
N ILE A 31 -30.25 46.33 -30.56
CA ILE A 31 -30.48 45.03 -31.18
C ILE A 31 -29.17 44.36 -31.62
N TYR A 32 -28.23 45.13 -32.19
CA TYR A 32 -26.90 44.61 -32.58
C TYR A 32 -26.04 44.17 -31.38
N GLN A 33 -26.28 44.73 -30.18
CA GLN A 33 -25.61 44.34 -28.95
C GLN A 33 -26.22 43.09 -28.30
N ILE A 34 -27.40 42.64 -28.78
CA ILE A 34 -28.02 41.41 -28.27
C ILE A 34 -27.28 40.20 -28.84
N GLU A 35 -26.57 39.49 -27.97
CA GLU A 35 -25.96 38.20 -28.29
C GLU A 35 -27.05 37.24 -28.74
N SER A 36 -26.88 36.61 -29.92
CA SER A 36 -27.82 35.56 -30.34
C SER A 36 -27.74 34.35 -29.38
N LYS A 37 -28.82 33.58 -29.30
CA LYS A 37 -28.79 32.34 -28.51
C LYS A 37 -27.71 31.40 -28.98
N ALA A 38 -27.41 31.33 -30.27
CA ALA A 38 -26.35 30.52 -30.82
C ALA A 38 -24.96 31.02 -30.39
N ASP A 39 -24.73 32.34 -30.44
CA ASP A 39 -23.45 32.93 -29.99
C ASP A 39 -23.23 32.73 -28.48
N ALA A 40 -24.31 32.89 -27.69
CA ALA A 40 -24.25 32.63 -26.27
C ALA A 40 -23.88 31.17 -25.91
N GLU A 41 -24.47 30.21 -26.64
CA GLU A 41 -24.12 28.78 -26.46
C GLU A 41 -22.70 28.48 -26.94
N ALA A 42 -22.26 29.06 -28.06
CA ALA A 42 -20.89 28.91 -28.55
C ALA A 42 -19.87 29.49 -27.58
N ARG A 43 -20.16 30.64 -26.99
CA ARG A 43 -19.32 31.23 -25.94
C ARG A 43 -19.22 30.34 -24.71
N LYS A 44 -20.35 29.82 -24.20
CA LYS A 44 -20.38 28.90 -23.06
C LYS A 44 -19.61 27.61 -23.33
N LEU A 45 -19.76 27.05 -24.54
CA LEU A 45 -19.00 25.87 -24.94
C LEU A 45 -17.49 26.14 -24.93
N LYS A 46 -17.07 27.31 -25.43
CA LYS A 46 -15.67 27.72 -25.42
C LYS A 46 -15.14 27.85 -23.99
N GLU A 47 -15.88 28.55 -23.11
CA GLU A 47 -15.54 28.72 -21.70
C GLU A 47 -15.41 27.36 -20.99
N GLU A 48 -16.30 26.41 -21.29
CA GLU A 48 -16.27 25.07 -20.69
C GLU A 48 -15.08 24.24 -21.17
N LYS A 49 -14.71 24.35 -22.48
CA LYS A 49 -13.48 23.73 -23.00
C LYS A 49 -12.23 24.28 -22.31
N GLU A 50 -12.13 25.59 -22.20
CA GLU A 50 -10.99 26.26 -21.54
C GLU A 50 -10.89 25.84 -20.04
N SER A 51 -12.02 25.81 -19.35
CA SER A 51 -12.10 25.37 -17.96
C SER A 51 -11.70 23.90 -17.81
N ALA A 52 -12.19 23.00 -18.68
CA ALA A 52 -11.86 21.59 -18.64
C ALA A 52 -10.37 21.34 -18.88
N LEU A 53 -9.75 22.05 -19.82
CA LEU A 53 -8.31 21.94 -20.09
C LEU A 53 -7.48 22.46 -18.93
N SER A 54 -7.85 23.59 -18.34
CA SER A 54 -7.19 24.15 -17.17
C SER A 54 -7.28 23.21 -15.95
N LEU A 55 -8.43 22.57 -15.74
CA LEU A 55 -8.61 21.56 -14.69
C LEU A 55 -7.68 20.35 -14.90
N LEU A 56 -7.54 19.86 -16.13
CA LEU A 56 -6.65 18.73 -16.42
C LEU A 56 -5.17 19.08 -16.27
N GLU A 57 -4.77 20.30 -16.59
CA GLU A 57 -3.38 20.76 -16.49
C GLU A 57 -2.86 20.73 -15.04
N HIS A 58 -3.76 20.93 -14.07
CA HIS A 58 -3.43 20.96 -12.64
C HIS A 58 -4.06 19.78 -11.86
N TYR A 59 -4.55 18.76 -12.56
CA TYR A 59 -5.31 17.69 -11.95
C TYR A 59 -4.45 16.80 -11.04
N VAL A 60 -3.23 16.50 -11.46
CA VAL A 60 -2.26 15.68 -10.72
C VAL A 60 -0.87 16.27 -10.87
N ASP A 61 -0.01 15.95 -9.91
CA ASP A 61 1.42 16.23 -9.98
C ASP A 61 2.13 15.04 -10.66
N PRO A 62 2.72 15.23 -11.86
CA PRO A 62 3.43 14.16 -12.57
C PRO A 62 4.59 13.54 -11.77
N GLU A 63 5.22 14.30 -10.85
CA GLU A 63 6.35 13.81 -10.04
C GLU A 63 5.94 12.69 -9.08
N GLN A 64 4.64 12.53 -8.81
CA GLN A 64 4.12 11.44 -7.99
C GLN A 64 4.09 10.09 -8.71
N TYR A 65 4.37 10.06 -10.01
CA TYR A 65 4.32 8.87 -10.85
C TYR A 65 5.72 8.43 -11.28
N ARG A 66 5.88 7.13 -11.57
CA ARG A 66 7.09 6.61 -12.20
C ARG A 66 7.13 7.03 -13.67
N GLU A 67 8.30 6.98 -14.29
CA GLU A 67 8.50 7.39 -15.69
C GLU A 67 7.52 6.71 -16.67
N GLU A 68 7.23 5.43 -16.46
CA GLU A 68 6.28 4.71 -17.30
C GLU A 68 4.85 5.25 -17.19
N GLU A 69 4.40 5.55 -15.97
CA GLU A 69 3.08 6.13 -15.72
C GLU A 69 3.03 7.61 -16.15
N GLN A 70 4.11 8.35 -16.03
CA GLN A 70 4.22 9.73 -16.58
C GLN A 70 3.99 9.74 -18.09
N MET A 71 4.57 8.82 -18.86
CA MET A 71 4.31 8.71 -20.32
C MET A 71 2.85 8.40 -20.63
N LYS A 72 2.19 7.56 -19.83
CA LYS A 72 0.74 7.29 -19.97
C LYS A 72 -0.07 8.53 -19.63
N LEU A 73 0.27 9.23 -18.56
CA LEU A 73 -0.35 10.50 -18.17
C LEU A 73 -0.27 11.54 -19.26
N GLU A 74 0.91 11.75 -19.85
CA GLU A 74 1.11 12.65 -20.97
C GLU A 74 0.24 12.29 -22.19
N THR A 75 0.14 10.98 -22.47
CA THR A 75 -0.71 10.47 -23.54
C THR A 75 -2.19 10.78 -23.28
N TYR A 76 -2.70 10.51 -22.08
CA TYR A 76 -4.08 10.81 -21.70
C TYR A 76 -4.39 12.30 -21.79
N LEU A 77 -3.49 13.15 -21.32
CA LEU A 77 -3.64 14.60 -21.39
C LEU A 77 -3.60 15.12 -22.84
N ALA A 78 -2.72 14.56 -23.67
CA ALA A 78 -2.63 14.93 -25.09
C ALA A 78 -3.91 14.53 -25.87
N ASP A 79 -4.44 13.35 -25.61
CA ASP A 79 -5.67 12.88 -26.24
C ASP A 79 -6.90 13.65 -25.74
N ALA A 80 -6.96 13.95 -24.44
CA ALA A 80 -8.00 14.80 -23.88
C ALA A 80 -8.05 16.18 -24.51
N ARG A 81 -6.87 16.82 -24.72
CA ARG A 81 -6.78 18.12 -25.41
C ARG A 81 -7.39 18.07 -26.81
N LYS A 82 -7.13 17.01 -27.58
CA LYS A 82 -7.70 16.82 -28.93
C LYS A 82 -9.21 16.61 -28.87
N LEU A 83 -9.67 15.72 -27.97
CA LEU A 83 -11.11 15.37 -27.87
C LEU A 83 -11.93 16.55 -27.35
N ILE A 84 -11.47 17.27 -26.33
CA ILE A 84 -12.12 18.46 -25.79
C ILE A 84 -12.14 19.59 -26.86
N ALA A 85 -11.05 19.79 -27.59
CA ALA A 85 -11.00 20.78 -28.66
C ALA A 85 -12.02 20.48 -29.77
N ALA A 86 -12.17 19.21 -30.15
CA ALA A 86 -13.10 18.74 -31.18
C ALA A 86 -14.56 18.65 -30.72
N ALA A 87 -14.85 18.66 -29.41
CA ALA A 87 -16.21 18.52 -28.89
C ALA A 87 -17.15 19.60 -29.44
N GLU A 88 -18.35 19.22 -29.86
CA GLU A 88 -19.36 20.13 -30.41
C GLU A 88 -20.41 20.52 -29.35
N THR A 89 -20.47 19.78 -28.25
CA THR A 89 -21.42 20.00 -27.16
C THR A 89 -20.72 20.05 -25.78
N ARG A 90 -21.37 20.70 -24.82
CA ARG A 90 -20.90 20.75 -23.43
C ARG A 90 -20.92 19.38 -22.78
N ASP A 91 -21.89 18.53 -23.14
CA ASP A 91 -21.96 17.14 -22.61
C ASP A 91 -20.79 16.30 -23.10
N GLU A 92 -20.31 16.52 -24.34
CA GLU A 92 -19.10 15.87 -24.84
C GLU A 92 -17.86 16.34 -24.06
N VAL A 93 -17.72 17.65 -23.81
CA VAL A 93 -16.63 18.19 -22.99
C VAL A 93 -16.63 17.54 -21.60
N ALA A 94 -17.79 17.51 -20.93
CA ALA A 94 -17.93 16.92 -19.61
C ALA A 94 -17.62 15.42 -19.60
N ARG A 95 -18.05 14.69 -20.63
CA ARG A 95 -17.74 13.26 -20.80
C ARG A 95 -16.25 13.03 -20.97
N HIS A 96 -15.58 13.73 -21.87
CA HIS A 96 -14.13 13.57 -22.10
C HIS A 96 -13.31 13.95 -20.89
N LEU A 97 -13.70 15.00 -20.17
CA LEU A 97 -13.07 15.39 -18.91
C LEU A 97 -13.17 14.27 -17.87
N ARG A 98 -14.37 13.67 -17.71
CA ARG A 98 -14.59 12.58 -16.75
C ARG A 98 -13.78 11.33 -17.11
N GLU A 99 -13.89 10.86 -18.37
CA GLU A 99 -13.16 9.68 -18.85
C GLU A 99 -11.65 9.84 -18.69
N THR A 100 -11.13 11.04 -18.96
CA THR A 100 -9.70 11.34 -18.78
C THR A 100 -9.30 11.27 -17.31
N LYS A 101 -10.09 11.83 -16.40
CA LYS A 101 -9.84 11.76 -14.97
C LYS A 101 -9.86 10.31 -14.46
N GLU A 102 -10.85 9.52 -14.88
CA GLU A 102 -10.95 8.10 -14.52
C GLU A 102 -9.71 7.32 -14.98
N ASN A 103 -9.20 7.59 -16.18
CA ASN A 103 -7.97 6.98 -16.69
C ASN A 103 -6.73 7.40 -15.88
N ILE A 104 -6.64 8.67 -15.50
CA ILE A 104 -5.53 9.19 -14.67
C ILE A 104 -5.60 8.60 -13.27
N ASP A 105 -6.77 8.57 -12.64
CA ASP A 105 -6.99 8.02 -11.29
C ASP A 105 -6.70 6.52 -11.20
N ALA A 106 -6.78 5.81 -12.33
CA ALA A 106 -6.41 4.39 -12.41
C ALA A 106 -4.90 4.15 -12.48
N LEU A 107 -4.08 5.19 -12.73
CA LEU A 107 -2.62 5.05 -12.74
C LEU A 107 -2.08 4.95 -11.31
N PRO A 108 -1.29 3.91 -10.99
CA PRO A 108 -0.70 3.79 -9.68
C PRO A 108 0.44 4.80 -9.48
N THR A 109 0.45 5.46 -8.34
CA THR A 109 1.52 6.37 -7.95
C THR A 109 2.80 5.62 -7.56
N ALA A 110 3.92 6.31 -7.52
CA ALA A 110 5.20 5.75 -7.04
C ALA A 110 5.11 5.26 -5.58
N SER A 111 4.34 5.95 -4.74
CA SER A 111 4.11 5.54 -3.35
C SER A 111 3.25 4.28 -3.23
N GLN A 112 2.27 4.08 -4.12
CA GLN A 112 1.48 2.85 -4.16
C GLN A 112 2.32 1.64 -4.58
N TYR A 113 3.24 1.81 -5.54
CA TYR A 113 4.20 0.77 -5.90
C TYR A 113 5.16 0.45 -4.75
N GLN A 114 5.65 1.48 -4.04
CA GLN A 114 6.51 1.29 -2.87
C GLN A 114 5.78 0.53 -1.77
N TYR A 115 4.56 0.94 -1.42
CA TYR A 115 3.74 0.24 -0.43
C TYR A 115 3.46 -1.21 -0.81
N ALA A 116 3.18 -1.51 -2.08
CA ALA A 116 2.99 -2.87 -2.55
C ALA A 116 4.27 -3.72 -2.40
N ALA A 117 5.44 -3.14 -2.69
CA ALA A 117 6.73 -3.80 -2.49
C ALA A 117 7.03 -4.03 -1.00
N ASP A 118 6.76 -3.06 -0.14
CA ASP A 118 6.94 -3.17 1.30
C ASP A 118 6.05 -4.25 1.91
N LYS A 119 4.79 -4.30 1.49
CA LYS A 119 3.85 -5.36 1.89
C LYS A 119 4.31 -6.74 1.42
N ALA A 120 4.87 -6.86 0.22
CA ALA A 120 5.40 -8.13 -0.29
C ALA A 120 6.62 -8.60 0.52
N ALA A 121 7.53 -7.69 0.89
CA ALA A 121 8.68 -8.00 1.73
C ALA A 121 8.27 -8.44 3.15
N ALA A 122 7.31 -7.77 3.77
CA ALA A 122 6.74 -8.15 5.06
C ALA A 122 6.06 -9.53 5.00
N ALA A 123 5.23 -9.78 3.98
CA ALA A 123 4.56 -11.07 3.78
C ALA A 123 5.53 -12.23 3.57
N GLN A 124 6.67 -11.98 2.89
CA GLN A 124 7.73 -12.96 2.74
C GLN A 124 8.36 -13.31 4.10
N THR A 125 8.61 -12.31 4.94
CA THR A 125 9.12 -12.50 6.30
C THR A 125 8.12 -13.28 7.17
N ASP A 126 6.83 -12.93 7.11
CA ASP A 126 5.76 -13.68 7.78
C ASP A 126 5.70 -15.15 7.33
N SER A 127 5.98 -15.42 6.05
CA SER A 127 6.08 -16.78 5.55
C SER A 127 7.24 -17.54 6.21
N TYR A 128 8.41 -16.94 6.35
CA TYR A 128 9.52 -17.57 7.05
C TYR A 128 9.21 -17.82 8.52
N ILE A 129 8.54 -16.88 9.19
CA ILE A 129 8.14 -17.05 10.60
C ILE A 129 7.16 -18.20 10.75
N ARG A 130 6.13 -18.29 9.91
CA ARG A 130 5.17 -19.41 9.94
C ARG A 130 5.82 -20.76 9.65
N ASN A 131 6.85 -20.78 8.81
CA ASN A 131 7.58 -22.00 8.47
C ASN A 131 8.50 -22.54 9.60
N ILE A 132 8.67 -21.83 10.71
CA ILE A 132 9.37 -22.34 11.90
C ILE A 132 8.65 -23.57 12.43
N GLY A 133 7.30 -23.56 12.44
CA GLY A 133 6.48 -24.65 12.95
C GLY A 133 6.66 -24.88 14.45
N ASP A 134 6.56 -26.14 14.86
CA ASP A 134 6.76 -26.54 16.27
C ASP A 134 8.23 -26.41 16.66
N VAL A 135 8.46 -25.73 17.80
CA VAL A 135 9.81 -25.49 18.30
C VAL A 135 10.30 -26.69 19.07
N VAL A 136 11.21 -27.43 18.45
CA VAL A 136 11.93 -28.59 19.05
C VAL A 136 13.43 -28.38 18.92
N LEU A 137 14.22 -29.04 19.79
CA LEU A 137 15.69 -28.96 19.75
C LEU A 137 16.24 -29.74 18.56
N ALA A 138 16.22 -29.08 17.38
CA ALA A 138 16.70 -29.64 16.12
C ALA A 138 17.39 -28.58 15.26
N ALA A 139 18.41 -28.99 14.51
CA ALA A 139 19.21 -28.10 13.67
C ALA A 139 18.38 -27.37 12.61
N TYR A 140 17.35 -28.03 12.06
CA TYR A 140 16.47 -27.40 11.06
C TYR A 140 15.61 -26.30 11.67
N VAL A 141 15.11 -26.45 12.91
CA VAL A 141 14.34 -25.41 13.62
C VAL A 141 15.23 -24.21 13.91
N LYS A 142 16.45 -24.43 14.43
CA LYS A 142 17.44 -23.36 14.63
C LYS A 142 17.70 -22.58 13.34
N THR A 143 17.82 -23.29 12.22
CA THR A 143 18.05 -22.69 10.91
C THR A 143 16.84 -21.89 10.46
N ALA A 144 15.60 -22.39 10.64
CA ALA A 144 14.37 -21.69 10.29
C ALA A 144 14.21 -20.39 11.10
N ILE A 145 14.44 -20.44 12.41
CA ILE A 145 14.42 -19.25 13.29
C ILE A 145 15.45 -18.22 12.81
N ARG A 146 16.69 -18.64 12.51
CA ARG A 146 17.75 -17.75 12.02
C ARG A 146 17.38 -17.09 10.68
N ILE A 147 16.76 -17.83 9.75
CA ILE A 147 16.31 -17.30 8.47
C ILE A 147 15.22 -16.26 8.68
N ALA A 148 14.21 -16.56 9.51
CA ALA A 148 13.14 -15.64 9.83
C ALA A 148 13.68 -14.36 10.49
N ARG A 149 14.60 -14.48 11.44
CA ARG A 149 15.25 -13.34 12.10
C ARG A 149 16.05 -12.49 11.10
N ALA A 150 16.88 -13.11 10.27
CA ALA A 150 17.67 -12.41 9.26
C ALA A 150 16.79 -11.68 8.25
N SER A 151 15.65 -12.30 7.85
CA SER A 151 14.67 -11.66 6.99
C SER A 151 14.04 -10.43 7.65
N TYR A 152 13.61 -10.54 8.91
CA TYR A 152 13.04 -9.43 9.66
C TYR A 152 14.04 -8.28 9.89
N ASP A 153 15.26 -8.59 10.27
CA ASP A 153 16.30 -7.60 10.53
C ASP A 153 16.71 -6.84 9.27
N GLY A 154 16.59 -7.48 8.09
CA GLY A 154 16.84 -6.86 6.79
C GLY A 154 15.72 -5.92 6.29
N LEU A 155 14.56 -5.88 6.96
CA LEU A 155 13.47 -4.99 6.59
C LEU A 155 13.74 -3.54 7.02
N THR A 156 13.20 -2.59 6.25
CA THR A 156 13.09 -1.19 6.68
C THR A 156 12.07 -1.04 7.82
N ASP A 157 12.08 0.11 8.52
CA ASP A 157 11.12 0.35 9.60
C ASP A 157 9.67 0.31 9.10
N ALA A 158 9.39 0.88 7.92
CA ALA A 158 8.06 0.82 7.30
C ALA A 158 7.62 -0.62 6.97
N GLN A 159 8.55 -1.48 6.53
CA GLN A 159 8.27 -2.89 6.25
C GLN A 159 8.05 -3.69 7.54
N LYS A 160 8.81 -3.40 8.60
CA LYS A 160 8.65 -4.04 9.91
C LYS A 160 7.27 -3.80 10.52
N GLU A 161 6.71 -2.60 10.34
CA GLU A 161 5.35 -2.27 10.79
C GLU A 161 4.27 -3.11 10.08
N LEU A 162 4.58 -3.67 8.91
CA LEU A 162 3.66 -4.51 8.13
C LEU A 162 3.78 -6.01 8.44
N VAL A 163 4.74 -6.42 9.29
CA VAL A 163 4.91 -7.83 9.69
C VAL A 163 3.89 -8.19 10.76
N GLU A 164 3.05 -9.19 10.46
CA GLU A 164 1.94 -9.59 11.33
C GLU A 164 2.37 -10.58 12.43
N HIS A 165 3.40 -11.41 12.18
CA HIS A 165 3.78 -12.54 13.03
C HIS A 165 5.05 -12.31 13.84
N TYR A 166 5.47 -11.05 14.04
CA TYR A 166 6.71 -10.76 14.77
C TYR A 166 6.76 -11.36 16.18
N GLN A 167 5.64 -11.33 16.92
CA GLN A 167 5.58 -11.95 18.25
C GLN A 167 5.85 -13.46 18.20
N THR A 168 5.35 -14.14 17.18
CA THR A 168 5.61 -15.59 16.98
C THR A 168 7.11 -15.88 16.82
N LEU A 169 7.84 -14.99 16.13
CA LEU A 169 9.30 -15.11 16.00
C LEU A 169 10.00 -14.98 17.37
N LEU A 170 9.61 -13.98 18.16
CA LEU A 170 10.16 -13.77 19.49
C LEU A 170 9.89 -14.98 20.41
N ASP A 171 8.67 -15.49 20.39
CA ASP A 171 8.27 -16.66 21.18
C ASP A 171 9.05 -17.91 20.77
N ALA A 172 9.28 -18.10 19.46
CA ALA A 172 10.06 -19.22 18.93
C ALA A 172 11.54 -19.14 19.34
N GLU A 173 12.14 -17.96 19.29
CA GLU A 173 13.52 -17.72 19.73
C GLU A 173 13.69 -18.02 21.22
N GLU A 174 12.78 -17.52 22.04
CA GLU A 174 12.82 -17.75 23.48
C GLU A 174 12.58 -19.22 23.83
N ALA A 175 11.64 -19.88 23.18
CA ALA A 175 11.38 -21.30 23.37
C ALA A 175 12.61 -22.16 22.99
N TYR A 176 13.24 -21.85 21.83
CA TYR A 176 14.44 -22.56 21.40
C TYR A 176 15.63 -22.36 22.33
N ARG A 177 15.86 -21.13 22.81
CA ARG A 177 16.88 -20.79 23.80
C ARG A 177 16.71 -21.60 25.09
N LYS A 178 15.47 -21.70 25.62
CA LYS A 178 15.17 -22.50 26.80
C LYS A 178 15.47 -24.00 26.60
N LEU A 179 15.18 -24.50 25.38
CA LEU A 179 15.53 -25.90 25.06
C LEU A 179 17.05 -26.10 24.99
N GLU A 180 17.80 -25.17 24.36
CA GLU A 180 19.27 -25.25 24.36
C GLU A 180 19.83 -25.23 25.76
N GLU A 181 19.38 -24.33 26.64
CA GLU A 181 19.82 -24.25 28.02
C GLU A 181 19.51 -25.54 28.83
N LYS A 182 18.30 -26.08 28.62
CA LYS A 182 17.88 -27.33 29.31
C LYS A 182 18.72 -28.54 28.92
N PHE A 183 19.17 -28.60 27.66
CA PHE A 183 19.92 -29.74 27.12
C PHE A 183 21.41 -29.44 26.91
N GLN A 184 21.89 -28.30 27.44
CA GLN A 184 23.31 -28.00 27.44
C GLN A 184 24.03 -28.93 28.45
N VAL A 185 24.82 -29.87 27.93
CA VAL A 185 25.66 -30.75 28.73
C VAL A 185 26.91 -29.98 29.17
N THR A 186 27.10 -29.83 30.44
CA THR A 186 28.27 -29.17 31.03
C THR A 186 29.36 -30.20 31.37
N ASP A 187 30.60 -29.76 31.60
CA ASP A 187 31.67 -30.65 32.08
C ASP A 187 31.31 -31.28 33.41
N GLU A 188 30.55 -30.60 34.27
CA GLU A 188 30.03 -31.12 35.53
C GLU A 188 29.00 -32.23 35.30
N ASP A 189 28.10 -32.11 34.30
CA ASP A 189 27.16 -33.16 33.95
C ASP A 189 27.87 -34.41 33.44
N ILE A 190 28.91 -34.23 32.60
CA ILE A 190 29.75 -35.35 32.15
C ILE A 190 30.43 -36.06 33.30
N GLU A 191 30.93 -35.32 34.30
CA GLU A 191 31.60 -35.88 35.44
C GLU A 191 30.65 -36.62 36.38
N LEU A 192 29.44 -36.10 36.59
CA LEU A 192 28.35 -36.76 37.32
C LEU A 192 27.92 -38.07 36.63
N ALA A 193 27.75 -38.05 35.33
CA ALA A 193 27.43 -39.27 34.54
C ALA A 193 28.55 -40.33 34.70
N LYS A 194 29.83 -39.94 34.57
CA LYS A 194 30.96 -40.85 34.79
C LYS A 194 31.00 -41.46 36.19
N GLN A 195 30.63 -40.69 37.20
CA GLN A 195 30.56 -41.22 38.59
C GLN A 195 29.48 -42.30 38.71
N VAL A 196 28.33 -42.12 38.06
CA VAL A 196 27.26 -43.13 38.00
C VAL A 196 27.73 -44.37 37.24
N ASP A 197 28.39 -44.19 36.06
CA ASP A 197 28.97 -45.28 35.30
C ASP A 197 29.98 -46.11 36.14
N ALA A 198 30.80 -45.42 36.94
CA ALA A 198 31.73 -46.09 37.81
C ALA A 198 31.03 -46.90 38.93
N LEU A 199 29.91 -46.40 39.49
CA LEU A 199 29.08 -47.17 40.41
C LEU A 199 28.43 -48.40 39.76
N ILE A 200 27.98 -48.28 38.55
CA ILE A 200 27.42 -49.40 37.77
C ILE A 200 28.49 -50.43 37.48
N ALA A 201 29.67 -49.97 37.03
CA ALA A 201 30.82 -50.86 36.74
C ALA A 201 31.30 -51.59 38.00
N ALA A 202 31.22 -50.94 39.18
CA ALA A 202 31.62 -51.52 40.44
C ALA A 202 30.70 -52.69 40.95
N ILE A 203 29.50 -52.85 40.35
CA ILE A 203 28.62 -54.00 40.70
C ILE A 203 29.27 -55.31 40.27
N GLY A 204 30.01 -55.32 39.15
CA GLY A 204 30.70 -56.52 38.67
C GLY A 204 29.75 -57.68 38.36
N GLU A 205 30.15 -58.90 38.72
CA GLU A 205 29.27 -60.06 38.61
C GLU A 205 28.16 -59.98 39.65
N VAL A 206 26.93 -60.15 39.21
CA VAL A 206 25.73 -60.01 40.11
C VAL A 206 25.63 -61.26 40.96
N THR A 207 25.80 -61.07 42.30
CA THR A 207 25.60 -62.11 43.31
C THR A 207 24.55 -61.58 44.34
N PRO A 208 24.07 -62.46 45.25
CA PRO A 208 23.16 -62.02 46.33
C PRO A 208 23.71 -60.86 47.16
N GLU A 209 25.02 -60.72 47.31
CA GLU A 209 25.70 -59.68 48.02
C GLU A 209 25.79 -58.36 47.27
N SER A 210 25.44 -58.34 45.95
CA SER A 210 25.46 -57.14 45.13
C SER A 210 24.26 -56.19 45.35
N GLU A 211 23.26 -56.55 46.15
CA GLU A 211 22.04 -55.81 46.39
C GLU A 211 22.30 -54.35 46.75
N GLU A 212 23.19 -54.08 47.71
CA GLU A 212 23.53 -52.75 48.21
C GLU A 212 24.20 -51.90 47.09
N ALA A 213 25.12 -52.50 46.33
CA ALA A 213 25.81 -51.82 45.22
C ALA A 213 24.83 -51.46 44.10
N ILE A 214 23.91 -52.36 43.73
CA ILE A 214 22.86 -52.13 42.75
C ILE A 214 21.93 -51.02 43.22
N HIS A 215 21.49 -51.03 44.49
CA HIS A 215 20.62 -49.99 45.02
C HIS A 215 21.31 -48.62 44.99
N LYS A 216 22.59 -48.55 45.39
CA LYS A 216 23.35 -47.29 45.31
C LYS A 216 23.49 -46.74 43.89
N ALA A 217 23.82 -47.60 42.93
CA ALA A 217 23.93 -47.21 41.50
C ALA A 217 22.57 -46.72 40.95
N ARG A 218 21.46 -47.40 41.31
CA ARG A 218 20.12 -47.01 40.94
C ARG A 218 19.75 -45.65 41.46
N LEU A 219 19.95 -45.40 42.74
CA LEU A 219 19.69 -44.10 43.36
C LEU A 219 20.50 -42.97 42.70
N ALA A 220 21.77 -43.24 42.41
CA ALA A 220 22.62 -42.27 41.74
C ALA A 220 22.12 -41.98 40.32
N TYR A 221 21.75 -43.01 39.55
CA TYR A 221 21.16 -42.84 38.19
C TYR A 221 19.84 -42.08 38.23
N ASP A 222 18.96 -42.42 39.16
CA ASP A 222 17.65 -41.79 39.29
C ASP A 222 17.74 -40.31 39.71
N SER A 223 18.85 -39.90 40.34
CA SER A 223 19.13 -38.50 40.70
C SER A 223 19.65 -37.64 39.53
N LEU A 224 20.09 -38.26 38.42
CA LEU A 224 20.54 -37.54 37.23
C LEU A 224 19.41 -36.79 36.55
N THR A 225 19.71 -35.61 36.00
CA THR A 225 18.81 -34.87 35.14
C THR A 225 18.71 -35.54 33.76
N GLU A 226 17.73 -35.12 32.92
CA GLU A 226 17.60 -35.62 31.58
C GLU A 226 18.81 -35.29 30.68
N ALA A 227 19.56 -34.24 30.96
CA ALA A 227 20.79 -33.87 30.26
C ALA A 227 22.01 -34.74 30.71
N GLN A 228 21.97 -35.37 31.89
CA GLN A 228 23.03 -36.20 32.47
C GLN A 228 22.84 -37.70 32.21
N LYS A 229 21.63 -38.12 31.78
CA LYS A 229 21.30 -39.51 31.38
C LYS A 229 21.63 -39.76 29.92
#